data_36382f54ca619d189c2737d55bf89036
#
_entry.id   36382f54ca619d189c2737d55bf89036
#
_cell.length_a   1.000
_cell.length_b   1.000
_cell.length_c   1.000
_cell.angle_alpha   90.00
_cell.angle_beta   90.00
_cell.angle_gamma   90.00
#
_symmetry.space_group_name_H-M   'P 1'
#
loop_
_entity.id
_entity.type
_entity.pdbx_description
1 polymer ?
#
loop_
_entity_poly.entity_id
_entity_poly.type
_entity_poly.pdbx_seq_one_letter_code
_entity_poly.pdbx_strand_id
1 'polypeptide(L)'
;YSFSSLTKTMTAIAILQLRDRGKLSLDDPAVKYIPELRQVHDAFGPIDAITIRQLLSHSAGFRNPSWPWGCDSAPDCGWAPFEPTRWSQIDAMLPFTNITFAPGSRWSYSNLGYIFLGEIVARLSGDDYETYITKNILMPLGMTQSYFDRAPYYLEPHLSASYVRAGATLTPQPFNFDSGITVANSGLKAPISDLRKYLRFLIGDPKNAAYEIVLKRGSLQEAWTGLIPATTATAGPGGEVPMMGLSFFLLKADGHTYVYYNGDEGGFSTTMIIDPDRHAASVMVVNTTDTGLPDADPSRPPSNTEPDAKTDLRTQLRNALIKDVYPAMK
;
A
#
# COMPACT_ATOMS: atom_id res chain seq x y z
N TYR A 1 -9.99 3.55 -12.21
CA TYR A 1 -8.86 4.24 -11.56
C TYR A 1 -7.90 3.23 -10.95
N SER A 2 -6.60 3.58 -10.86
CA SER A 2 -5.66 2.81 -10.04
C SER A 2 -5.92 3.05 -8.55
N PHE A 3 -5.96 1.95 -7.79
CA PHE A 3 -5.97 1.98 -6.34
C PHE A 3 -4.54 2.14 -5.80
N SER A 4 -3.57 1.85 -6.64
CA SER A 4 -2.14 1.99 -6.36
C SER A 4 -1.76 1.33 -5.02
N SER A 5 -0.90 1.95 -4.26
CA SER A 5 -0.42 1.43 -2.96
C SER A 5 -1.51 1.21 -1.91
N LEU A 6 -2.74 1.73 -2.08
CA LEU A 6 -3.84 1.34 -1.20
C LEU A 6 -4.15 -0.18 -1.29
N THR A 7 -3.74 -0.85 -2.37
CA THR A 7 -3.78 -2.31 -2.50
C THR A 7 -3.14 -3.01 -1.31
N LYS A 8 -2.10 -2.43 -0.72
CA LYS A 8 -1.42 -2.96 0.46
C LYS A 8 -2.37 -3.18 1.64
N THR A 9 -3.40 -2.37 1.77
CA THR A 9 -4.40 -2.57 2.83
C THR A 9 -5.22 -3.84 2.62
N MET A 10 -5.48 -4.23 1.36
CA MET A 10 -6.10 -5.50 1.02
C MET A 10 -5.16 -6.69 1.27
N THR A 11 -3.88 -6.53 0.97
CA THR A 11 -2.85 -7.53 1.30
C THR A 11 -2.78 -7.77 2.82
N ALA A 12 -2.84 -6.71 3.61
CA ALA A 12 -2.89 -6.82 5.07
C ALA A 12 -4.15 -7.56 5.56
N ILE A 13 -5.31 -7.26 4.98
CA ILE A 13 -6.56 -7.98 5.29
C ILE A 13 -6.41 -9.46 4.96
N ALA A 14 -5.82 -9.83 3.81
CA ALA A 14 -5.57 -11.21 3.43
C ALA A 14 -4.65 -11.95 4.43
N ILE A 15 -3.57 -11.31 4.86
CA ILE A 15 -2.68 -11.85 5.89
C ILE A 15 -3.42 -12.05 7.21
N LEU A 16 -4.24 -11.07 7.63
CA LEU A 16 -5.04 -11.18 8.85
C LEU A 16 -6.10 -12.29 8.74
N GLN A 17 -6.73 -12.48 7.57
CA GLN A 17 -7.62 -13.62 7.33
C GLN A 17 -6.90 -14.96 7.51
N LEU A 18 -5.69 -15.09 6.98
CA LEU A 18 -4.88 -16.32 7.12
C LEU A 18 -4.46 -16.52 8.58
N ARG A 19 -4.10 -15.46 9.30
CA ARG A 19 -3.81 -15.49 10.72
C ARG A 19 -5.04 -15.95 11.54
N ASP A 20 -6.20 -15.36 11.27
CA ASP A 20 -7.45 -15.69 11.98
C ASP A 20 -7.93 -17.12 11.71
N ARG A 21 -7.50 -17.72 10.59
CA ARG A 21 -7.69 -19.14 10.24
C ARG A 21 -6.59 -20.06 10.79
N GLY A 22 -5.64 -19.54 11.58
CA GLY A 22 -4.53 -20.30 12.17
C GLY A 22 -3.47 -20.78 11.19
N LYS A 23 -3.38 -20.16 10.00
CA LYS A 23 -2.39 -20.54 8.97
C LYS A 23 -1.01 -19.91 9.20
N LEU A 24 -0.95 -18.80 9.91
CA LEU A 24 0.28 -18.12 10.29
C LEU A 24 0.11 -17.36 11.62
N SER A 25 1.24 -16.95 12.21
CA SER A 25 1.30 -15.93 13.26
C SER A 25 1.96 -14.66 12.68
N LEU A 26 1.53 -13.48 13.13
CA LEU A 26 2.18 -12.23 12.73
C LEU A 26 3.63 -12.15 13.21
N ASP A 27 3.98 -12.87 14.27
CA ASP A 27 5.31 -12.91 14.85
C ASP A 27 6.15 -14.09 14.32
N ASP A 28 5.62 -14.87 13.38
CA ASP A 28 6.41 -15.87 12.65
C ASP A 28 7.49 -15.20 11.81
N PRO A 29 8.71 -15.78 11.73
CA PRO A 29 9.72 -15.38 10.79
C PRO A 29 9.24 -15.53 9.34
N ALA A 30 9.44 -14.51 8.51
CA ALA A 30 9.06 -14.54 7.10
C ALA A 30 9.73 -15.70 6.33
N VAL A 31 10.97 -16.06 6.69
CA VAL A 31 11.71 -17.19 6.13
C VAL A 31 11.04 -18.56 6.36
N LYS A 32 10.11 -18.66 7.29
CA LYS A 32 9.29 -19.87 7.48
C LYS A 32 8.41 -20.15 6.25
N TYR A 33 7.97 -19.12 5.57
CA TYR A 33 7.08 -19.16 4.42
C TYR A 33 7.80 -18.93 3.10
N ILE A 34 8.90 -18.16 3.14
CA ILE A 34 9.76 -17.83 2.00
C ILE A 34 11.22 -18.13 2.41
N PRO A 35 11.65 -19.41 2.38
CA PRO A 35 13.02 -19.78 2.74
C PRO A 35 14.10 -19.09 1.90
N GLU A 36 13.76 -18.68 0.68
CA GLU A 36 14.62 -17.98 -0.26
C GLU A 36 15.12 -16.63 0.30
N LEU A 37 14.39 -16.02 1.23
CA LEU A 37 14.80 -14.77 1.90
C LEU A 37 16.16 -14.89 2.61
N ARG A 38 16.64 -16.10 2.94
CA ARG A 38 17.99 -16.31 3.50
C ARG A 38 19.12 -15.92 2.57
N GLN A 39 18.83 -15.67 1.28
CA GLN A 39 19.79 -15.15 0.31
C GLN A 39 20.02 -13.63 0.46
N VAL A 40 19.16 -12.92 1.18
CA VAL A 40 19.27 -11.48 1.42
C VAL A 40 20.45 -11.19 2.35
N HIS A 41 21.22 -10.13 2.04
CA HIS A 41 22.32 -9.70 2.91
C HIS A 41 21.79 -9.02 4.19
N ASP A 42 22.30 -9.46 5.34
CA ASP A 42 21.80 -9.13 6.66
C ASP A 42 22.82 -8.41 7.56
N ALA A 43 23.53 -7.44 7.01
CA ALA A 43 24.58 -6.69 7.73
C ALA A 43 24.11 -6.05 9.06
N PHE A 44 22.81 -5.95 9.30
CA PHE A 44 22.19 -5.31 10.47
C PHE A 44 21.45 -6.26 11.42
N GLY A 45 21.52 -7.55 11.18
CA GLY A 45 20.87 -8.58 11.99
C GLY A 45 20.33 -9.72 11.13
N PRO A 46 20.08 -10.89 11.72
CA PRO A 46 19.74 -12.08 10.98
C PRO A 46 18.40 -11.91 10.24
N ILE A 47 18.38 -12.30 8.98
CA ILE A 47 17.17 -12.26 8.15
C ILE A 47 16.03 -13.11 8.76
N ASP A 48 16.38 -14.15 9.52
CA ASP A 48 15.45 -14.98 10.28
C ASP A 48 14.70 -14.20 11.39
N ALA A 49 15.15 -13.01 11.75
CA ALA A 49 14.46 -12.13 12.71
C ALA A 49 13.33 -11.28 12.07
N ILE A 50 13.24 -11.25 10.75
CA ILE A 50 12.19 -10.51 10.05
C ILE A 50 10.86 -11.26 10.21
N THR A 51 9.88 -10.60 10.84
CA THR A 51 8.54 -11.14 11.05
C THR A 51 7.53 -10.64 10.02
N ILE A 52 6.39 -11.36 9.90
CA ILE A 52 5.25 -10.91 9.09
C ILE A 52 4.75 -9.53 9.55
N ARG A 53 4.71 -9.29 10.88
CA ARG A 53 4.35 -7.99 11.46
C ARG A 53 5.25 -6.86 10.97
N GLN A 54 6.55 -7.10 10.88
CA GLN A 54 7.52 -6.10 10.41
C GLN A 54 7.40 -5.82 8.91
N LEU A 55 7.05 -6.84 8.10
CA LEU A 55 6.72 -6.62 6.68
C LEU A 55 5.48 -5.73 6.53
N LEU A 56 4.40 -6.03 7.27
CA LEU A 56 3.15 -5.26 7.27
C LEU A 56 3.34 -3.82 7.74
N SER A 57 4.23 -3.58 8.68
CA SER A 57 4.48 -2.25 9.27
C SER A 57 5.63 -1.48 8.61
N HIS A 58 6.18 -1.98 7.50
CA HIS A 58 7.33 -1.37 6.83
C HIS A 58 8.54 -1.16 7.76
N SER A 59 8.78 -2.09 8.68
CA SER A 59 9.90 -2.05 9.63
C SER A 59 10.88 -3.21 9.49
N ALA A 60 10.77 -3.99 8.42
CA ALA A 60 11.60 -5.17 8.17
C ALA A 60 13.06 -4.85 7.77
N GLY A 61 13.36 -3.61 7.39
CA GLY A 61 14.70 -3.22 6.95
C GLY A 61 14.86 -3.07 5.44
N PHE A 62 13.89 -3.50 4.65
CA PHE A 62 13.90 -3.28 3.21
C PHE A 62 13.60 -1.81 2.88
N ARG A 63 14.27 -1.27 1.86
CA ARG A 63 14.04 0.09 1.35
C ARG A 63 13.16 0.11 0.11
N ASN A 64 12.78 1.30 -0.32
CA ASN A 64 12.13 1.57 -1.59
C ASN A 64 12.95 2.60 -2.40
N PRO A 65 13.28 2.37 -3.69
CA PRO A 65 13.03 1.12 -4.43
C PRO A 65 13.89 -0.03 -3.93
N SER A 66 13.40 -1.24 -4.12
CA SER A 66 14.03 -2.43 -3.54
C SER A 66 14.87 -3.23 -4.53
N TRP A 67 14.82 -2.91 -5.81
CA TRP A 67 15.57 -3.67 -6.83
C TRP A 67 16.97 -3.12 -6.99
N PRO A 68 18.00 -4.01 -7.09
CA PRO A 68 19.39 -3.60 -7.24
C PRO A 68 19.71 -2.96 -8.60
N TRP A 69 18.87 -3.15 -9.59
CA TRP A 69 19.00 -2.56 -10.94
C TRP A 69 18.04 -1.41 -11.22
N GLY A 70 17.33 -0.94 -10.21
CA GLY A 70 16.66 0.34 -10.25
C GLY A 70 17.70 1.46 -10.19
N CYS A 71 17.71 2.31 -11.19
CA CYS A 71 18.62 3.42 -11.24
C CYS A 71 18.00 4.63 -10.59
N ASP A 72 18.38 4.88 -9.35
CA ASP A 72 17.83 5.98 -8.55
C ASP A 72 18.42 7.35 -8.90
N SER A 73 19.38 7.44 -9.86
CA SER A 73 20.25 8.61 -9.89
C SER A 73 20.68 9.12 -11.25
N ALA A 74 20.20 8.61 -12.37
CA ALA A 74 20.54 9.18 -13.66
C ALA A 74 19.31 9.45 -14.51
N PRO A 75 19.22 10.64 -15.14
CA PRO A 75 18.12 10.98 -16.04
C PRO A 75 18.01 10.03 -17.25
N ASP A 76 19.08 9.29 -17.56
CA ASP A 76 19.14 8.31 -18.66
C ASP A 76 18.92 6.87 -18.21
N CYS A 77 18.87 6.61 -16.92
CA CYS A 77 18.32 5.41 -16.39
C CYS A 77 16.80 5.51 -16.48
N GLY A 78 16.30 5.60 -17.66
CA GLY A 78 14.92 5.23 -17.90
C GLY A 78 14.69 3.98 -17.06
N TRP A 79 13.69 4.01 -16.23
CA TRP A 79 13.26 2.89 -15.39
C TRP A 79 13.67 1.63 -16.07
N ALA A 80 14.59 0.91 -15.44
CA ALA A 80 15.19 -0.24 -16.12
C ALA A 80 14.02 -1.00 -16.71
N PRO A 81 14.02 -1.36 -17.98
CA PRO A 81 12.84 -1.91 -18.67
C PRO A 81 12.39 -3.25 -18.07
N PHE A 82 12.77 -3.51 -16.84
CA PHE A 82 12.62 -4.76 -16.17
C PHE A 82 12.02 -4.58 -14.77
N GLU A 83 10.70 -4.46 -14.73
CA GLU A 83 9.95 -4.73 -13.51
C GLU A 83 9.75 -6.24 -13.39
N PRO A 84 10.08 -6.86 -12.23
CA PRO A 84 9.83 -8.28 -12.03
C PRO A 84 8.35 -8.60 -12.19
N THR A 85 8.03 -9.55 -13.05
CA THR A 85 6.65 -10.02 -13.28
C THR A 85 6.39 -11.41 -12.71
N ARG A 86 7.45 -12.09 -12.23
CA ARG A 86 7.37 -13.48 -11.73
C ARG A 86 8.22 -13.65 -10.49
N TRP A 87 7.81 -14.60 -9.64
CA TRP A 87 8.54 -14.93 -8.41
C TRP A 87 10.01 -15.32 -8.68
N SER A 88 10.29 -16.09 -9.73
CA SER A 88 11.66 -16.49 -10.06
C SER A 88 12.59 -15.31 -10.33
N GLN A 89 12.08 -14.17 -10.74
CA GLN A 89 12.85 -12.95 -10.93
C GLN A 89 13.12 -12.25 -9.60
N ILE A 90 12.16 -12.27 -8.68
CA ILE A 90 12.36 -11.82 -7.30
C ILE A 90 13.41 -12.69 -6.61
N ASP A 91 13.29 -14.01 -6.71
CA ASP A 91 14.26 -14.95 -6.13
C ASP A 91 15.68 -14.68 -6.63
N ALA A 92 15.86 -14.47 -7.96
CA ALA A 92 17.14 -14.13 -8.56
C ALA A 92 17.72 -12.77 -8.07
N MET A 93 16.90 -11.88 -7.52
CA MET A 93 17.33 -10.59 -6.95
C MET A 93 17.80 -10.69 -5.50
N LEU A 94 17.34 -11.71 -4.75
CA LEU A 94 17.56 -11.78 -3.30
C LEU A 94 19.05 -11.77 -2.93
N PRO A 95 19.97 -12.45 -3.68
CA PRO A 95 21.41 -12.37 -3.40
C PRO A 95 22.02 -10.97 -3.55
N PHE A 96 21.34 -10.06 -4.23
CA PHE A 96 21.77 -8.67 -4.45
C PHE A 96 20.97 -7.67 -3.61
N THR A 97 20.03 -8.17 -2.79
CA THR A 97 19.20 -7.38 -1.91
C THR A 97 19.81 -7.35 -0.52
N ASN A 98 19.71 -6.21 0.17
CA ASN A 98 20.15 -6.06 1.54
C ASN A 98 19.11 -5.33 2.38
N ILE A 99 19.09 -5.62 3.69
CA ILE A 99 18.43 -4.77 4.66
C ILE A 99 19.33 -3.57 4.99
N THR A 100 18.74 -2.43 5.32
CA THR A 100 19.46 -1.16 5.54
C THR A 100 19.46 -0.74 7.00
N PHE A 101 18.80 -1.50 7.87
CA PHE A 101 18.78 -1.31 9.33
C PHE A 101 18.26 -2.59 10.01
N ALA A 102 18.48 -2.69 11.30
CA ALA A 102 18.03 -3.84 12.09
C ALA A 102 16.50 -3.96 12.06
N PRO A 103 15.94 -5.14 11.76
CA PRO A 103 14.49 -5.36 11.70
C PRO A 103 13.78 -4.86 12.96
N GLY A 104 12.70 -4.08 12.78
CA GLY A 104 11.92 -3.50 13.86
C GLY A 104 12.47 -2.18 14.44
N SER A 105 13.67 -1.74 14.07
CA SER A 105 14.31 -0.57 14.70
C SER A 105 13.80 0.78 14.20
N ARG A 106 13.29 0.83 12.96
CA ARG A 106 12.72 2.04 12.36
C ARG A 106 11.79 1.71 11.22
N TRP A 107 11.01 2.70 10.79
CA TRP A 107 10.16 2.62 9.63
C TRP A 107 10.92 2.97 8.34
N SER A 108 10.66 2.21 7.28
CA SER A 108 11.08 2.52 5.91
C SER A 108 10.10 1.85 4.94
N TYR A 109 9.40 2.64 4.16
CA TYR A 109 8.46 2.14 3.16
C TYR A 109 9.11 1.11 2.24
N SER A 110 8.43 0.00 1.97
CA SER A 110 8.96 -1.05 1.11
C SER A 110 7.87 -1.73 0.29
N ASN A 111 7.96 -1.61 -1.02
CA ASN A 111 7.14 -2.38 -1.96
C ASN A 111 7.53 -3.86 -1.94
N LEU A 112 8.82 -4.17 -1.84
CA LEU A 112 9.32 -5.54 -1.82
C LEU A 112 8.74 -6.34 -0.63
N GLY A 113 8.61 -5.73 0.53
CA GLY A 113 7.98 -6.37 1.69
C GLY A 113 6.54 -6.82 1.39
N TYR A 114 5.80 -6.07 0.59
CA TYR A 114 4.43 -6.43 0.20
C TYR A 114 4.36 -7.46 -0.92
N ILE A 115 5.37 -7.53 -1.79
CA ILE A 115 5.52 -8.65 -2.73
C ILE A 115 5.71 -9.95 -1.95
N PHE A 116 6.54 -9.95 -0.90
CA PHE A 116 6.70 -11.12 -0.02
C PHE A 116 5.39 -11.49 0.68
N LEU A 117 4.62 -10.53 1.16
CA LEU A 117 3.31 -10.81 1.75
C LEU A 117 2.33 -11.40 0.74
N GLY A 118 2.34 -10.91 -0.51
CA GLY A 118 1.55 -11.49 -1.60
C GLY A 118 1.92 -12.94 -1.90
N GLU A 119 3.21 -13.25 -1.95
CA GLU A 119 3.72 -14.61 -2.13
C GLU A 119 3.31 -15.53 -0.96
N ILE A 120 3.36 -15.02 0.29
CA ILE A 120 2.89 -15.77 1.47
C ILE A 120 1.38 -16.06 1.36
N VAL A 121 0.58 -15.11 0.89
CA VAL A 121 -0.85 -15.35 0.64
C VAL A 121 -1.03 -16.48 -0.36
N ALA A 122 -0.31 -16.46 -1.48
CA ALA A 122 -0.41 -17.49 -2.51
C ALA A 122 0.02 -18.87 -1.98
N ARG A 123 1.16 -18.98 -1.31
CA ARG A 123 1.67 -20.24 -0.77
C ARG A 123 0.76 -20.87 0.28
N LEU A 124 0.17 -20.05 1.15
CA LEU A 124 -0.66 -20.57 2.26
C LEU A 124 -2.11 -20.87 1.84
N SER A 125 -2.60 -20.19 0.82
CA SER A 125 -3.96 -20.39 0.32
C SER A 125 -4.05 -21.47 -0.75
N GLY A 126 -3.02 -21.62 -1.57
CA GLY A 126 -3.03 -22.44 -2.78
C GLY A 126 -3.70 -21.76 -3.99
N ASP A 127 -4.24 -20.55 -3.82
CA ASP A 127 -4.70 -19.67 -4.90
C ASP A 127 -3.57 -18.69 -5.25
N ASP A 128 -3.49 -18.19 -6.49
CA ASP A 128 -2.70 -17.00 -6.74
C ASP A 128 -3.26 -15.80 -5.96
N TYR A 129 -2.43 -14.74 -5.81
CA TYR A 129 -2.79 -13.59 -4.98
C TYR A 129 -4.11 -12.93 -5.43
N GLU A 130 -4.28 -12.72 -6.72
CA GLU A 130 -5.44 -12.03 -7.29
C GLU A 130 -6.72 -12.82 -7.12
N THR A 131 -6.64 -14.13 -7.35
CA THR A 131 -7.74 -15.07 -7.09
C THR A 131 -8.12 -15.05 -5.61
N TYR A 132 -7.13 -15.08 -4.70
CA TYR A 132 -7.41 -15.02 -3.26
C TYR A 132 -8.15 -13.74 -2.88
N ILE A 133 -7.63 -12.57 -3.28
CA ILE A 133 -8.25 -11.27 -2.97
C ILE A 133 -9.65 -11.20 -3.57
N THR A 134 -9.81 -11.62 -4.82
CA THR A 134 -11.11 -11.61 -5.50
C THR A 134 -12.14 -12.47 -4.73
N LYS A 135 -11.80 -13.70 -4.40
CA LYS A 135 -12.71 -14.64 -3.71
C LYS A 135 -13.03 -14.24 -2.27
N ASN A 136 -12.02 -13.75 -1.53
CA ASN A 136 -12.13 -13.58 -0.08
C ASN A 136 -12.39 -12.14 0.35
N ILE A 137 -12.23 -11.15 -0.54
CA ILE A 137 -12.42 -9.74 -0.22
C ILE A 137 -13.35 -9.06 -1.22
N LEU A 138 -13.00 -9.02 -2.52
CA LEU A 138 -13.75 -8.23 -3.49
C LEU A 138 -15.19 -8.72 -3.67
N MET A 139 -15.37 -10.03 -3.92
CA MET A 139 -16.71 -10.60 -4.12
C MET A 139 -17.58 -10.51 -2.86
N PRO A 140 -17.13 -10.87 -1.65
CA PRO A 140 -17.92 -10.69 -0.44
C PRO A 140 -18.33 -9.25 -0.15
N LEU A 141 -17.49 -8.27 -0.54
CA LEU A 141 -17.82 -6.85 -0.43
C LEU A 141 -18.69 -6.33 -1.60
N GLY A 142 -18.95 -7.16 -2.60
CA GLY A 142 -19.70 -6.78 -3.80
C GLY A 142 -18.92 -5.82 -4.72
N MET A 143 -17.59 -5.82 -4.67
CA MET A 143 -16.69 -5.02 -5.51
C MET A 143 -16.51 -5.69 -6.89
N THR A 144 -17.61 -5.81 -7.63
CA THR A 144 -17.68 -6.63 -8.85
C THR A 144 -17.10 -5.97 -10.10
N GLN A 145 -16.72 -4.70 -10.01
CA GLN A 145 -16.08 -3.95 -11.09
C GLN A 145 -14.61 -3.65 -10.79
N SER A 146 -14.09 -4.21 -9.69
CA SER A 146 -12.67 -4.12 -9.32
C SER A 146 -11.93 -5.32 -9.90
N TYR A 147 -10.71 -5.08 -10.35
CA TYR A 147 -9.90 -6.09 -11.02
C TYR A 147 -8.41 -5.80 -10.83
N PHE A 148 -7.60 -6.83 -11.10
CA PHE A 148 -6.15 -6.73 -11.23
C PHE A 148 -5.77 -6.75 -12.72
N ASP A 149 -4.51 -6.45 -13.01
CA ASP A 149 -3.94 -6.50 -14.35
C ASP A 149 -4.69 -5.66 -15.39
N ARG A 150 -4.96 -6.24 -16.57
CA ARG A 150 -5.68 -5.58 -17.64
C ARG A 150 -7.17 -5.56 -17.36
N ALA A 151 -7.81 -4.47 -17.77
CA ALA A 151 -9.24 -4.36 -17.65
C ALA A 151 -9.96 -5.45 -18.46
N PRO A 152 -11.01 -6.06 -17.90
CA PRO A 152 -11.95 -6.82 -18.69
C PRO A 152 -12.48 -5.98 -19.87
N TYR A 153 -12.67 -6.59 -21.05
CA TYR A 153 -13.01 -5.87 -22.27
C TYR A 153 -14.23 -4.95 -22.15
N TYR A 154 -15.22 -5.34 -21.33
CA TYR A 154 -16.42 -4.55 -21.10
C TYR A 154 -16.22 -3.31 -20.22
N LEU A 155 -15.10 -3.23 -19.50
CA LEU A 155 -14.69 -2.08 -18.69
C LEU A 155 -13.74 -1.14 -19.43
N GLU A 156 -13.07 -1.60 -20.50
CA GLU A 156 -12.10 -0.77 -21.24
C GLU A 156 -12.65 0.60 -21.68
N PRO A 157 -13.90 0.71 -22.20
CA PRO A 157 -14.46 2.01 -22.58
C PRO A 157 -14.69 2.97 -21.39
N HIS A 158 -14.62 2.47 -20.16
CA HIS A 158 -14.87 3.22 -18.93
C HIS A 158 -13.60 3.53 -18.15
N LEU A 159 -12.42 3.19 -18.69
CA LEU A 159 -11.16 3.49 -18.06
C LEU A 159 -10.93 5.02 -18.02
N SER A 160 -10.49 5.51 -16.89
CA SER A 160 -10.02 6.89 -16.79
C SER A 160 -8.64 6.99 -17.43
N ALA A 161 -8.43 8.00 -18.26
CA ALA A 161 -7.08 8.38 -18.65
C ALA A 161 -6.34 8.96 -17.45
N SER A 162 -5.03 8.75 -17.39
CA SER A 162 -4.15 9.32 -16.38
C SER A 162 -2.99 10.09 -17.01
N TYR A 163 -2.48 11.07 -16.29
CA TYR A 163 -1.55 12.03 -16.81
C TYR A 163 -0.45 12.34 -15.80
N VAL A 164 0.75 12.61 -16.33
CA VAL A 164 1.81 13.28 -15.57
C VAL A 164 1.92 14.70 -16.09
N ARG A 165 1.93 15.67 -15.17
CA ARG A 165 2.05 17.09 -15.48
C ARG A 165 3.48 17.57 -15.28
N ALA A 166 4.02 18.27 -16.29
CA ALA A 166 5.27 19.00 -16.22
C ALA A 166 4.99 20.46 -16.61
N GLY A 167 4.90 21.34 -15.64
CA GLY A 167 4.45 22.72 -15.85
C GLY A 167 3.04 22.78 -16.44
N ALA A 168 2.87 23.27 -17.67
CA ALA A 168 1.60 23.31 -18.38
C ALA A 168 1.34 22.07 -19.26
N THR A 169 2.28 21.16 -19.37
CA THR A 169 2.18 19.99 -20.26
C THR A 169 1.61 18.80 -19.50
N LEU A 170 0.61 18.14 -20.09
CA LEU A 170 0.05 16.87 -19.61
C LEU A 170 0.48 15.75 -20.56
N THR A 171 1.17 14.75 -20.03
CA THR A 171 1.59 13.55 -20.76
C THR A 171 0.76 12.36 -20.31
N PRO A 172 -0.01 11.71 -21.22
CA PRO A 172 -0.75 10.50 -20.90
C PRO A 172 0.18 9.38 -20.41
N GLN A 173 -0.28 8.64 -19.42
CA GLN A 173 0.44 7.49 -18.86
C GLN A 173 -0.28 6.18 -19.19
N PRO A 174 0.45 5.07 -19.41
CA PRO A 174 -0.15 3.76 -19.53
C PRO A 174 -0.79 3.37 -18.20
N PHE A 175 -2.02 2.85 -18.29
CA PHE A 175 -2.77 2.44 -17.10
C PHE A 175 -3.25 0.98 -17.18
N ASN A 176 -3.55 0.49 -18.39
CA ASN A 176 -4.11 -0.83 -18.60
C ASN A 176 -2.99 -1.85 -18.87
N PHE A 177 -2.29 -2.26 -17.81
CA PHE A 177 -1.17 -3.19 -17.88
C PHE A 177 -1.26 -4.26 -16.80
N ASP A 178 -0.53 -5.35 -17.02
CA ASP A 178 -0.34 -6.45 -16.08
C ASP A 178 0.77 -6.09 -15.10
N SER A 179 0.46 -6.10 -13.81
CA SER A 179 1.42 -5.80 -12.73
C SER A 179 2.26 -7.02 -12.32
N GLY A 180 1.92 -8.21 -12.80
CA GLY A 180 2.63 -9.44 -12.47
C GLY A 180 2.81 -9.65 -10.97
N ILE A 181 4.00 -10.05 -10.54
CA ILE A 181 4.30 -10.33 -9.12
C ILE A 181 4.20 -9.08 -8.22
N THR A 182 4.19 -7.87 -8.78
CA THR A 182 4.08 -6.63 -8.00
C THR A 182 2.63 -6.29 -7.62
N VAL A 183 1.68 -7.05 -8.09
CA VAL A 183 0.23 -6.86 -7.87
C VAL A 183 -0.16 -6.67 -6.40
N ALA A 184 0.51 -7.34 -5.47
CA ALA A 184 0.22 -7.26 -4.04
C ALA A 184 0.60 -5.90 -3.40
N ASN A 185 1.43 -5.11 -4.05
CA ASN A 185 1.81 -3.80 -3.55
C ASN A 185 0.99 -2.64 -4.17
N SER A 186 0.45 -2.79 -5.41
CA SER A 186 -0.21 -1.68 -6.11
C SER A 186 -1.24 -2.06 -7.19
N GLY A 187 -1.45 -3.35 -7.49
CA GLY A 187 -2.10 -3.79 -8.73
C GLY A 187 -3.63 -3.60 -8.83
N LEU A 188 -4.35 -3.29 -7.75
CA LEU A 188 -5.80 -3.18 -7.79
C LEU A 188 -6.27 -1.95 -8.56
N LYS A 189 -7.26 -2.15 -9.43
CA LYS A 189 -7.98 -1.13 -10.17
C LYS A 189 -9.45 -1.19 -9.79
N ALA A 190 -10.06 -0.04 -9.52
CA ALA A 190 -11.43 0.01 -9.02
C ALA A 190 -12.17 1.30 -9.44
N PRO A 191 -13.50 1.25 -9.65
CA PRO A 191 -14.32 2.45 -9.71
C PRO A 191 -14.62 3.00 -8.32
N ILE A 192 -14.98 4.27 -8.23
CA ILE A 192 -15.36 4.92 -6.95
C ILE A 192 -16.53 4.19 -6.27
N SER A 193 -17.47 3.62 -7.05
CA SER A 193 -18.57 2.83 -6.52
C SER A 193 -18.11 1.63 -5.68
N ASP A 194 -17.06 0.95 -6.09
CA ASP A 194 -16.51 -0.19 -5.36
C ASP A 194 -15.62 0.28 -4.19
N LEU A 195 -14.83 1.36 -4.39
CA LEU A 195 -14.06 1.96 -3.30
C LEU A 195 -14.97 2.38 -2.13
N ARG A 196 -16.16 2.92 -2.42
CA ARG A 196 -17.18 3.22 -1.40
C ARG A 196 -17.60 1.99 -0.60
N LYS A 197 -17.74 0.81 -1.24
CA LYS A 197 -18.07 -0.44 -0.54
C LYS A 197 -16.94 -0.85 0.38
N TYR A 198 -15.70 -0.71 -0.08
CA TYR A 198 -14.51 -0.96 0.75
C TYR A 198 -14.46 -0.03 1.97
N LEU A 199 -14.69 1.26 1.79
CA LEU A 199 -14.74 2.21 2.90
C LEU A 199 -15.86 1.86 3.91
N ARG A 200 -17.03 1.48 3.43
CA ARG A 200 -18.14 1.03 4.31
C ARG A 200 -17.77 -0.20 5.15
N PHE A 201 -17.03 -1.13 4.58
CA PHE A 201 -16.46 -2.25 5.31
C PHE A 201 -15.47 -1.76 6.39
N LEU A 202 -14.56 -0.86 6.05
CA LEU A 202 -13.54 -0.36 6.98
C LEU A 202 -14.18 0.40 8.16
N ILE A 203 -15.09 1.34 7.92
CA ILE A 203 -15.78 2.03 9.03
C ILE A 203 -16.67 1.12 9.85
N GLY A 204 -17.11 0.01 9.27
CA GLY A 204 -17.97 -0.99 9.90
C GLY A 204 -19.43 -0.54 9.95
N ASP A 205 -20.33 -1.39 9.44
CA ASP A 205 -21.75 -1.28 9.68
C ASP A 205 -22.15 -2.48 10.55
N PRO A 206 -22.52 -2.26 11.81
CA PRO A 206 -22.84 -3.36 12.72
C PRO A 206 -24.05 -4.20 12.26
N LYS A 207 -24.83 -3.70 11.29
CA LYS A 207 -25.94 -4.42 10.69
C LYS A 207 -25.52 -5.31 9.51
N ASN A 208 -24.26 -5.22 9.05
CA ASN A 208 -23.78 -5.97 7.91
C ASN A 208 -22.87 -7.13 8.34
N ALA A 209 -23.48 -8.29 8.63
CA ALA A 209 -22.75 -9.50 9.00
C ALA A 209 -21.74 -9.99 7.95
N ALA A 210 -21.88 -9.60 6.68
CA ALA A 210 -20.91 -9.93 5.63
C ALA A 210 -19.52 -9.35 5.90
N TYR A 211 -19.42 -8.26 6.64
CA TYR A 211 -18.14 -7.65 7.00
C TYR A 211 -17.31 -8.54 7.93
N GLU A 212 -17.95 -9.22 8.88
CA GLU A 212 -17.28 -10.18 9.77
C GLU A 212 -16.79 -11.44 9.03
N ILE A 213 -17.43 -11.79 7.89
CA ILE A 213 -16.97 -12.89 7.02
C ILE A 213 -15.66 -12.49 6.31
N VAL A 214 -15.52 -11.22 5.93
CA VAL A 214 -14.28 -10.72 5.30
C VAL A 214 -13.16 -10.62 6.33
N LEU A 215 -13.39 -9.91 7.42
CA LEU A 215 -12.42 -9.81 8.51
C LEU A 215 -13.15 -9.45 9.80
N LYS A 216 -12.81 -10.11 10.89
CA LYS A 216 -13.31 -9.79 12.21
C LYS A 216 -12.99 -8.34 12.57
N ARG A 217 -13.95 -7.63 13.14
CA ARG A 217 -13.76 -6.23 13.55
C ARG A 217 -12.57 -6.05 14.50
N GLY A 218 -12.36 -7.00 15.42
CA GLY A 218 -11.21 -6.98 16.32
C GLY A 218 -9.86 -7.06 15.60
N SER A 219 -9.78 -7.86 14.51
CA SER A 219 -8.57 -7.97 13.69
C SER A 219 -8.29 -6.68 12.90
N LEU A 220 -9.35 -6.01 12.43
CA LEU A 220 -9.21 -4.71 11.79
C LEU A 220 -8.78 -3.61 12.77
N GLN A 221 -9.34 -3.61 14.00
CA GLN A 221 -8.91 -2.70 15.06
C GLN A 221 -7.45 -2.93 15.47
N GLU A 222 -6.99 -4.18 15.50
CA GLU A 222 -5.58 -4.50 15.71
C GLU A 222 -4.71 -3.88 14.61
N ALA A 223 -5.15 -3.96 13.34
CA ALA A 223 -4.42 -3.33 12.23
C ALA A 223 -4.28 -1.81 12.38
N TRP A 224 -5.17 -1.18 13.11
CA TRP A 224 -5.16 0.25 13.44
C TRP A 224 -4.48 0.57 14.77
N THR A 225 -3.68 -0.33 15.28
CA THR A 225 -2.82 -0.07 16.45
C THR A 225 -1.46 0.40 15.96
N GLY A 226 -1.02 1.58 16.43
CA GLY A 226 0.28 2.13 16.05
C GLY A 226 1.44 1.29 16.59
N LEU A 227 2.30 0.84 15.69
CA LEU A 227 3.45 -0.03 16.02
C LEU A 227 4.78 0.73 16.00
N ILE A 228 4.96 1.61 15.01
CA ILE A 228 6.20 2.33 14.80
C ILE A 228 5.94 3.73 14.23
N PRO A 229 6.69 4.78 14.66
CA PRO A 229 6.55 6.10 14.05
C PRO A 229 7.00 6.09 12.58
N ALA A 230 6.14 6.56 11.69
CA ALA A 230 6.44 6.73 10.28
C ALA A 230 7.10 8.10 10.05
N THR A 231 8.34 8.25 10.51
CA THR A 231 9.03 9.53 10.66
C THR A 231 9.33 10.26 9.35
N THR A 232 9.29 9.54 8.22
CA THR A 232 9.47 10.12 6.89
C THR A 232 8.17 10.26 6.11
N ALA A 233 7.02 9.86 6.69
CA ALA A 233 5.72 10.11 6.11
C ALA A 233 5.28 11.57 6.33
N THR A 234 4.41 12.07 5.46
CA THR A 234 3.90 13.45 5.56
C THR A 234 3.17 13.66 6.88
N ALA A 235 3.59 14.68 7.62
CA ALA A 235 3.00 15.07 8.88
C ALA A 235 1.53 15.48 8.75
N GLY A 236 0.81 15.42 9.85
CA GLY A 236 -0.54 15.92 9.99
C GLY A 236 -0.64 17.44 9.93
N PRO A 237 -1.87 17.99 9.99
CA PRO A 237 -2.12 19.44 9.86
C PRO A 237 -1.45 20.29 10.96
N GLY A 238 -1.17 19.71 12.13
CA GLY A 238 -0.45 20.35 13.24
C GLY A 238 1.02 19.93 13.36
N GLY A 239 1.57 19.18 12.39
CA GLY A 239 2.94 18.66 12.44
C GLY A 239 3.07 17.30 13.13
N GLU A 240 1.95 16.61 13.38
CA GLU A 240 1.94 15.30 14.04
C GLU A 240 2.62 14.25 13.16
N VAL A 241 3.50 13.44 13.77
CA VAL A 241 4.13 12.30 13.10
C VAL A 241 3.17 11.13 13.08
N PRO A 242 2.82 10.59 11.89
CA PRO A 242 1.96 9.42 11.81
C PRO A 242 2.63 8.19 12.43
N MET A 243 1.80 7.30 12.96
CA MET A 243 2.23 5.93 13.32
C MET A 243 1.86 4.98 12.17
N MET A 244 2.68 3.97 11.96
CA MET A 244 2.32 2.84 11.11
C MET A 244 1.77 1.70 11.96
N GLY A 245 0.60 1.21 11.59
CA GLY A 245 0.02 -0.04 12.10
C GLY A 245 0.31 -1.21 11.14
N LEU A 246 -0.61 -2.16 11.04
CA LEU A 246 -0.51 -3.24 10.05
C LEU A 246 -1.05 -2.75 8.71
N SER A 247 -0.21 -2.12 7.91
CA SER A 247 -0.56 -1.50 6.61
C SER A 247 -1.47 -0.27 6.67
N PHE A 248 -1.66 0.34 7.81
CA PHE A 248 -2.45 1.57 7.91
C PHE A 248 -1.65 2.65 8.63
N PHE A 249 -1.65 3.84 8.07
CA PHE A 249 -1.14 5.02 8.77
C PHE A 249 -2.19 5.52 9.76
N LEU A 250 -1.73 5.94 10.91
CA LEU A 250 -2.55 6.46 12.00
C LEU A 250 -2.07 7.85 12.35
N LEU A 251 -2.94 8.82 12.23
CA LEU A 251 -2.66 10.21 12.54
C LEU A 251 -3.54 10.66 13.68
N LYS A 252 -2.92 11.14 14.76
CA LYS A 252 -3.64 11.76 15.86
C LYS A 252 -3.72 13.26 15.64
N ALA A 253 -4.92 13.80 15.56
CA ALA A 253 -5.17 15.22 15.45
C ALA A 253 -6.48 15.57 16.17
N ASP A 254 -6.53 16.69 16.89
CA ASP A 254 -7.72 17.20 17.58
C ASP A 254 -8.43 16.18 18.49
N GLY A 255 -7.65 15.32 19.15
CA GLY A 255 -8.17 14.28 20.05
C GLY A 255 -8.72 13.03 19.36
N HIS A 256 -8.71 12.97 18.04
CA HIS A 256 -9.15 11.83 17.23
C HIS A 256 -7.98 11.08 16.62
N THR A 257 -8.21 9.82 16.26
CA THR A 257 -7.28 9.02 15.46
C THR A 257 -7.86 8.79 14.08
N TYR A 258 -7.22 9.37 13.09
CA TYR A 258 -7.54 9.15 11.68
C TYR A 258 -6.71 8.00 11.13
N VAL A 259 -7.37 7.08 10.44
CA VAL A 259 -6.72 5.98 9.73
C VAL A 259 -6.67 6.34 8.24
N TYR A 260 -5.50 6.27 7.62
CA TYR A 260 -5.39 6.64 6.22
C TYR A 260 -4.38 5.79 5.45
N TYR A 261 -4.45 5.86 4.14
CA TYR A 261 -3.44 5.36 3.23
C TYR A 261 -3.43 6.18 1.94
N ASN A 262 -2.24 6.28 1.32
CA ASN A 262 -2.04 7.00 0.07
C ASN A 262 -1.53 6.04 -1.01
N GLY A 263 -1.75 6.39 -2.28
CA GLY A 263 -1.25 5.63 -3.43
C GLY A 263 -0.98 6.51 -4.62
N ASP A 264 0.16 6.30 -5.25
CA ASP A 264 0.56 6.96 -6.49
C ASP A 264 1.03 5.91 -7.48
N GLU A 265 0.54 5.94 -8.70
CA GLU A 265 0.93 5.04 -9.77
C GLU A 265 0.41 5.55 -11.13
N GLY A 266 1.29 5.57 -12.13
CA GLY A 266 0.89 5.80 -13.51
C GLY A 266 0.03 7.05 -13.73
N GLY A 267 0.34 8.17 -13.06
CA GLY A 267 -0.42 9.41 -13.17
C GLY A 267 -1.70 9.46 -12.33
N PHE A 268 -1.99 8.43 -11.52
CA PHE A 268 -3.04 8.49 -10.50
C PHE A 268 -2.46 8.78 -9.13
N SER A 269 -3.18 9.60 -8.36
CA SER A 269 -2.95 9.81 -6.94
C SER A 269 -4.25 9.55 -6.18
N THR A 270 -4.20 8.61 -5.24
CA THR A 270 -5.37 8.16 -4.48
C THR A 270 -5.10 8.30 -2.99
N THR A 271 -6.06 8.79 -2.23
CA THR A 271 -6.00 8.79 -0.77
C THR A 271 -7.31 8.32 -0.18
N MET A 272 -7.20 7.59 0.91
CA MET A 272 -8.30 7.12 1.73
C MET A 272 -8.09 7.61 3.15
N ILE A 273 -9.14 8.16 3.76
CA ILE A 273 -9.12 8.62 5.16
C ILE A 273 -10.37 8.10 5.86
N ILE A 274 -10.20 7.65 7.07
CA ILE A 274 -11.25 7.11 7.92
C ILE A 274 -11.18 7.82 9.27
N ASP A 275 -12.30 8.30 9.76
CA ASP A 275 -12.52 8.68 11.14
C ASP A 275 -13.39 7.59 11.80
N PRO A 276 -12.80 6.67 12.56
CA PRO A 276 -13.55 5.57 13.16
C PRO A 276 -14.55 6.03 14.22
N ASP A 277 -14.24 7.11 14.92
CA ASP A 277 -15.08 7.64 16.01
C ASP A 277 -16.36 8.25 15.47
N ARG A 278 -16.28 8.91 14.31
CA ARG A 278 -17.45 9.51 13.64
C ARG A 278 -18.11 8.58 12.63
N HIS A 279 -17.61 7.36 12.44
CA HIS A 279 -18.05 6.44 11.38
C HIS A 279 -18.03 7.10 10.00
N ALA A 280 -17.04 7.93 9.74
CA ALA A 280 -16.90 8.68 8.50
C ALA A 280 -15.67 8.21 7.72
N ALA A 281 -15.77 8.22 6.41
CA ALA A 281 -14.63 7.93 5.53
C ALA A 281 -14.74 8.70 4.22
N SER A 282 -13.58 9.03 3.66
CA SER A 282 -13.45 9.69 2.37
C SER A 282 -12.44 8.96 1.51
N VAL A 283 -12.69 8.92 0.21
CA VAL A 283 -11.70 8.52 -0.80
C VAL A 283 -11.62 9.61 -1.86
N MET A 284 -10.42 9.97 -2.23
CA MET A 284 -10.15 10.91 -3.31
C MET A 284 -9.26 10.20 -4.34
N VAL A 285 -9.58 10.40 -5.61
CA VAL A 285 -8.77 9.93 -6.73
C VAL A 285 -8.55 11.11 -7.65
N VAL A 286 -7.29 11.41 -7.92
CA VAL A 286 -6.86 12.40 -8.90
C VAL A 286 -6.17 11.63 -10.03
N ASN A 287 -6.49 11.95 -11.27
CA ASN A 287 -5.92 11.29 -12.44
C ASN A 287 -4.75 12.06 -13.06
N THR A 288 -4.11 12.90 -12.27
CA THR A 288 -2.93 13.68 -12.68
C THR A 288 -1.96 13.77 -11.52
N THR A 289 -0.69 13.47 -11.78
CA THR A 289 0.42 13.68 -10.84
C THR A 289 1.40 14.68 -11.42
N ASP A 290 2.13 15.40 -10.57
CA ASP A 290 3.18 16.35 -10.99
C ASP A 290 4.55 15.66 -11.08
N THR A 291 5.34 15.98 -12.10
CA THR A 291 6.75 15.53 -12.21
C THR A 291 7.65 16.16 -11.14
N GLY A 292 7.17 17.18 -10.43
CA GLY A 292 7.86 17.77 -9.27
C GLY A 292 7.71 16.95 -7.98
N LEU A 293 7.09 15.75 -8.03
CA LEU A 293 7.12 14.82 -6.92
C LEU A 293 8.55 14.30 -6.69
N PRO A 294 8.99 14.11 -5.45
CA PRO A 294 10.35 13.72 -5.11
C PRO A 294 10.87 12.47 -5.80
N ASP A 295 9.99 11.59 -6.26
CA ASP A 295 10.36 10.39 -7.03
C ASP A 295 10.92 10.70 -8.43
N ALA A 296 10.82 11.96 -8.89
CA ALA A 296 11.32 12.40 -10.18
C ALA A 296 12.64 13.21 -10.10
N ASP A 297 13.20 13.44 -8.90
CA ASP A 297 14.51 14.10 -8.73
C ASP A 297 15.62 13.06 -8.57
N PRO A 298 16.39 12.78 -9.66
CA PRO A 298 17.47 11.79 -9.62
C PRO A 298 18.66 12.20 -8.75
N SER A 299 18.73 13.45 -8.30
CA SER A 299 19.80 13.94 -7.42
C SER A 299 19.48 13.79 -5.92
N ARG A 300 18.24 13.49 -5.58
CA ARG A 300 17.86 13.20 -4.21
C ARG A 300 18.14 11.73 -3.86
N PRO A 301 18.71 11.45 -2.68
CA PRO A 301 18.66 10.09 -2.16
C PRO A 301 17.20 9.66 -2.12
N PRO A 302 16.87 8.38 -2.40
CA PRO A 302 15.50 7.89 -2.44
C PRO A 302 14.80 8.36 -1.18
N SER A 303 13.97 9.39 -1.33
CA SER A 303 13.29 9.95 -0.19
C SER A 303 12.09 9.06 0.07
N ASN A 304 12.12 8.35 1.18
CA ASN A 304 10.92 7.80 1.79
C ASN A 304 9.99 8.96 2.27
N THR A 305 10.28 10.19 1.86
CA THR A 305 9.49 11.37 2.17
C THR A 305 8.45 11.55 1.09
N GLU A 306 7.20 11.59 1.50
CA GLU A 306 6.13 12.13 0.66
C GLU A 306 6.48 13.56 0.22
N PRO A 307 5.95 14.05 -0.92
CA PRO A 307 6.21 15.38 -1.43
C PRO A 307 5.94 16.47 -0.38
N ASP A 308 6.62 17.59 -0.50
CA ASP A 308 6.43 18.75 0.40
C ASP A 308 4.93 19.02 0.58
N ALA A 309 4.47 18.90 1.80
CA ALA A 309 3.06 19.03 2.18
C ALA A 309 2.41 20.34 1.72
N LYS A 310 3.21 21.35 1.36
CA LYS A 310 2.72 22.63 0.87
C LYS A 310 2.29 22.61 -0.60
N THR A 311 2.75 21.64 -1.38
CA THR A 311 2.51 21.58 -2.83
C THR A 311 1.66 20.39 -3.27
N ASP A 312 1.56 19.34 -2.46
CA ASP A 312 0.79 18.15 -2.76
C ASP A 312 -0.71 18.35 -2.49
N LEU A 313 -1.51 18.39 -3.56
CA LEU A 313 -2.97 18.56 -3.49
C LEU A 313 -3.62 17.49 -2.59
N ARG A 314 -3.15 16.26 -2.63
CA ARG A 314 -3.67 15.15 -1.83
C ARG A 314 -3.50 15.41 -0.33
N THR A 315 -2.30 15.85 0.07
CA THR A 315 -2.01 16.22 1.46
C THR A 315 -2.82 17.42 1.91
N GLN A 316 -2.96 18.43 1.04
CA GLN A 316 -3.82 19.59 1.34
C GLN A 316 -5.27 19.17 1.55
N LEU A 317 -5.83 18.33 0.68
CA LEU A 317 -7.21 17.83 0.79
C LEU A 317 -7.38 16.94 2.03
N ARG A 318 -6.41 16.05 2.32
CA ARG A 318 -6.41 15.26 3.56
C ARG A 318 -6.47 16.15 4.79
N ASN A 319 -5.61 17.15 4.84
CA ASN A 319 -5.54 18.05 6.00
C ASN A 319 -6.81 18.91 6.13
N ALA A 320 -7.41 19.35 5.01
CA ALA A 320 -8.69 20.04 5.02
C ALA A 320 -9.84 19.14 5.52
N LEU A 321 -9.87 17.88 5.10
CA LEU A 321 -10.86 16.92 5.62
C LEU A 321 -10.74 16.76 7.14
N ILE A 322 -9.53 16.58 7.65
CA ILE A 322 -9.26 16.40 9.08
C ILE A 322 -9.60 17.67 9.86
N LYS A 323 -9.22 18.86 9.37
CA LYS A 323 -9.35 20.11 10.09
C LYS A 323 -10.74 20.75 9.98
N ASP A 324 -11.34 20.68 8.80
CA ASP A 324 -12.50 21.52 8.50
C ASP A 324 -13.79 20.71 8.26
N VAL A 325 -13.69 19.50 7.73
CA VAL A 325 -14.87 18.72 7.29
C VAL A 325 -15.32 17.74 8.36
N TYR A 326 -14.46 16.84 8.82
CA TYR A 326 -14.85 15.83 9.82
C TYR A 326 -15.32 16.45 11.14
N PRO A 327 -14.69 17.50 11.69
CA PRO A 327 -15.21 18.16 12.90
C PRO A 327 -16.61 18.76 12.75
N ALA A 328 -17.01 19.13 11.53
CA ALA A 328 -18.34 19.66 11.24
C ALA A 328 -19.41 18.57 11.04
N MET A 329 -19.02 17.31 10.92
CA MET A 329 -19.94 16.17 10.83
C MET A 329 -20.45 15.83 12.23
N LYS A 330 -21.78 15.93 12.44
CA LYS A 330 -22.44 15.61 13.71
C LYS A 330 -22.86 14.16 13.78
#